data_3b4e2e4f04dd471125e26c32dfc1cd1b
#
_entry.id   3b4e2e4f04dd471125e26c32dfc1cd1b
#
_cell.length_a   1.000
_cell.length_b   1.000
_cell.length_c   1.000
_cell.angle_alpha   90.00
_cell.angle_beta   90.00
_cell.angle_gamma   90.00
#
_symmetry.space_group_name_H-M   'P 1'
#
loop_
_entity.id
_entity.type
_entity.pdbx_description
1 polymer ?
#
loop_
_entity_poly.entity_id
_entity_poly.type
_entity_poly.pdbx_seq_one_letter_code
_entity_poly.pdbx_strand_id
1 'polypeptide(L)'
;LHLIRAARHSIELQSFIFAEDDAGHLVLDELLRAARRGVRVRVLLDQLFSIENVDLMAALAQAHVNFELRLYNPTFGKGATNKFEFVGGILCCFTQFNQRMHNKLLLVDGMVAITGGRNYQDRYFDFDPGFNYRDRDVLVGGPVVAAMLRSFEQFWQAQRSLPAAGLRDVRALLDEAARGREVLAELPLRQPARSEALRRELNDPARLQAVLIEPLHRVGRVDFYSDGPEKQLGRIEPGRRDSSESLRRAVQRAREEIVLQTPYLVLSREARATFRRLQQRESPPRVRISTNSLASTDAFPVYALSHKYKRTYLRELRFEIHEYKPRPENAPIALKLDPENDVISLPPRFLRSESTRVFGSAAGSGADTPGRRALRGPLPLQTLGMRIGLHSKSMVIDGSIAIIGSHNFDPRSDRLNTESLVVIHDVAFAQELRDTLLEDMAPANAWVIAPRPRPPRLVRGLNYSLGKAFEYLPILDVWPWRYATSWEYTGGPGCAPMSPFDPRFADCHTPVGDFPQVEIPFKAMNTRILTAFGAGLAPIL
;
A
#
# COMPACT_ATOMS: atom_id res chain seq x y z
N LEU A 1 10.01 6.42 -15.33
CA LEU A 1 10.63 7.58 -15.98
C LEU A 1 10.91 7.34 -17.47
N HIS A 2 11.45 6.19 -17.91
CA HIS A 2 11.69 5.88 -19.33
C HIS A 2 10.46 6.10 -20.23
N LEU A 3 9.30 5.59 -19.81
CA LEU A 3 8.06 5.75 -20.56
C LEU A 3 7.65 7.21 -20.70
N ILE A 4 7.83 8.01 -19.64
CA ILE A 4 7.56 9.47 -19.66
C ILE A 4 8.48 10.18 -20.68
N ARG A 5 9.76 9.79 -20.73
CA ARG A 5 10.71 10.32 -21.72
C ARG A 5 10.39 9.92 -23.14
N ALA A 6 9.91 8.68 -23.32
CA ALA A 6 9.57 8.13 -24.63
C ALA A 6 8.21 8.64 -25.18
N ALA A 7 7.37 9.25 -24.34
CA ALA A 7 6.05 9.76 -24.72
C ALA A 7 6.11 10.76 -25.85
N ARG A 8 5.20 10.63 -26.83
CA ARG A 8 5.09 11.49 -28.02
C ARG A 8 3.80 12.29 -28.11
N HIS A 9 2.71 11.78 -27.52
CA HIS A 9 1.36 12.36 -27.68
C HIS A 9 0.73 12.73 -26.36
N SER A 10 0.63 11.78 -25.41
CA SER A 10 -0.05 12.03 -24.15
C SER A 10 0.52 11.23 -22.98
N ILE A 11 0.38 11.80 -21.79
CA ILE A 11 0.63 11.14 -20.52
C ILE A 11 -0.55 11.41 -19.59
N GLU A 12 -1.16 10.38 -19.05
CA GLU A 12 -2.18 10.46 -18.02
C GLU A 12 -1.64 9.77 -16.76
N LEU A 13 -1.51 10.56 -15.68
CA LEU A 13 -1.06 10.07 -14.37
C LEU A 13 -2.18 10.23 -13.34
N GLN A 14 -2.53 9.15 -12.66
CA GLN A 14 -3.50 9.12 -11.57
C GLN A 14 -2.84 8.51 -10.33
N SER A 15 -2.89 9.17 -9.18
CA SER A 15 -2.25 8.67 -7.95
C SER A 15 -3.02 9.06 -6.70
N PHE A 16 -2.94 8.19 -5.68
CA PHE A 16 -3.49 8.44 -4.36
C PHE A 16 -2.55 9.28 -3.49
N ILE A 17 -1.24 8.97 -3.51
CA ILE A 17 -0.20 9.76 -2.84
C ILE A 17 0.78 10.22 -3.90
N PHE A 18 1.10 11.50 -3.86
CA PHE A 18 2.18 12.11 -4.62
C PHE A 18 2.92 13.07 -3.69
N ALA A 19 4.06 12.61 -3.15
CA ALA A 19 4.78 13.35 -2.13
C ALA A 19 5.75 14.38 -2.74
N GLU A 20 6.03 15.41 -1.95
CA GLU A 20 7.04 16.43 -2.26
C GLU A 20 8.41 15.97 -1.75
N ASP A 21 8.89 14.87 -2.30
CA ASP A 21 10.17 14.25 -1.99
C ASP A 21 10.96 13.95 -3.27
N ASP A 22 12.11 13.29 -3.17
CA ASP A 22 13.01 13.09 -4.31
C ASP A 22 12.34 12.29 -5.43
N ALA A 23 11.58 11.24 -5.10
CA ALA A 23 10.87 10.43 -6.08
C ALA A 23 9.76 11.23 -6.79
N GLY A 24 8.96 12.00 -6.02
CA GLY A 24 7.93 12.87 -6.59
C GLY A 24 8.52 13.97 -7.47
N HIS A 25 9.60 14.63 -7.02
CA HIS A 25 10.28 15.67 -7.80
C HIS A 25 10.87 15.16 -9.11
N LEU A 26 11.49 13.97 -9.09
CA LEU A 26 12.01 13.34 -10.32
C LEU A 26 10.89 13.08 -11.35
N VAL A 27 9.74 12.61 -10.89
CA VAL A 27 8.60 12.35 -11.78
C VAL A 27 8.02 13.67 -12.31
N LEU A 28 7.84 14.68 -11.45
CA LEU A 28 7.35 16.00 -11.88
C LEU A 28 8.28 16.65 -12.91
N ASP A 29 9.60 16.61 -12.70
CA ASP A 29 10.59 17.15 -13.65
C ASP A 29 10.46 16.50 -15.03
N GLU A 30 10.35 15.16 -15.08
CA GLU A 30 10.20 14.45 -16.35
C GLU A 30 8.84 14.71 -17.02
N LEU A 31 7.75 14.87 -16.25
CA LEU A 31 6.43 15.24 -16.78
C LEU A 31 6.43 16.67 -17.38
N LEU A 32 7.06 17.62 -16.69
CA LEU A 32 7.21 18.99 -17.20
C LEU A 32 8.10 19.04 -18.44
N ARG A 33 9.18 18.25 -18.49
CA ARG A 33 10.01 18.09 -19.70
C ARG A 33 9.20 17.50 -20.84
N ALA A 34 8.33 16.52 -20.58
CA ALA A 34 7.44 15.97 -21.59
C ALA A 34 6.46 17.04 -22.13
N ALA A 35 5.84 17.83 -21.24
CA ALA A 35 4.96 18.92 -21.63
C ALA A 35 5.67 19.96 -22.53
N ARG A 36 6.93 20.32 -22.19
CA ARG A 36 7.76 21.23 -23.00
C ARG A 36 8.13 20.65 -24.37
N ARG A 37 8.16 19.32 -24.52
CA ARG A 37 8.33 18.65 -25.83
C ARG A 37 7.06 18.62 -26.67
N GLY A 38 5.92 19.12 -26.15
CA GLY A 38 4.64 19.14 -26.84
C GLY A 38 3.70 17.99 -26.45
N VAL A 39 4.10 17.12 -25.52
CA VAL A 39 3.26 16.02 -25.00
C VAL A 39 2.18 16.58 -24.09
N ARG A 40 0.93 16.17 -24.29
CA ARG A 40 -0.18 16.53 -23.40
C ARG A 40 -0.06 15.74 -22.09
N VAL A 41 0.14 16.43 -20.98
CA VAL A 41 0.31 15.84 -19.66
C VAL A 41 -0.88 16.18 -18.76
N ARG A 42 -1.57 15.17 -18.27
CA ARG A 42 -2.71 15.29 -17.35
C ARG A 42 -2.42 14.54 -16.06
N VAL A 43 -2.39 15.26 -14.95
CA VAL A 43 -2.08 14.71 -13.62
C VAL A 43 -3.31 14.84 -12.73
N LEU A 44 -3.80 13.72 -12.20
CA LEU A 44 -4.94 13.65 -11.28
C LEU A 44 -4.49 13.04 -9.96
N LEU A 45 -4.54 13.81 -8.89
CA LEU A 45 -4.09 13.42 -7.57
C LEU A 45 -5.24 13.45 -6.56
N ASP A 46 -5.25 12.52 -5.60
CA ASP A 46 -6.15 12.65 -4.44
C ASP A 46 -5.67 13.80 -3.55
N GLN A 47 -6.58 14.72 -3.21
CA GLN A 47 -6.22 15.96 -2.52
C GLN A 47 -5.63 15.71 -1.11
N LEU A 48 -6.10 14.69 -0.38
CA LEU A 48 -5.80 14.56 1.04
C LEU A 48 -4.37 14.07 1.33
N PHE A 49 -3.76 13.35 0.39
CA PHE A 49 -2.48 12.66 0.59
C PHE A 49 -1.40 13.01 -0.44
N SER A 50 -1.67 14.01 -1.28
CA SER A 50 -0.73 14.46 -2.31
C SER A 50 -0.14 15.83 -1.97
N ILE A 51 0.40 16.51 -2.95
CA ILE A 51 1.06 17.82 -2.82
C ILE A 51 0.30 18.73 -1.83
N GLU A 52 0.95 19.15 -0.75
CA GLU A 52 0.39 20.04 0.27
C GLU A 52 0.86 21.50 0.12
N ASN A 53 1.99 21.70 -0.61
CA ASN A 53 2.55 23.02 -0.87
C ASN A 53 1.72 23.76 -1.92
N VAL A 54 1.00 24.80 -1.50
CA VAL A 54 0.11 25.58 -2.35
C VAL A 54 0.90 26.41 -3.38
N ASP A 55 2.12 26.89 -3.03
CA ASP A 55 2.99 27.58 -3.97
C ASP A 55 3.43 26.65 -5.11
N LEU A 56 3.78 25.38 -4.79
CA LEU A 56 4.09 24.37 -5.80
C LEU A 56 2.87 24.08 -6.70
N MET A 57 1.67 23.96 -6.14
CA MET A 57 0.46 23.76 -6.94
C MET A 57 0.19 24.95 -7.87
N ALA A 58 0.40 26.18 -7.39
CA ALA A 58 0.25 27.40 -8.19
C ALA A 58 1.30 27.45 -9.32
N ALA A 59 2.55 27.10 -9.03
CA ALA A 59 3.62 26.99 -10.03
C ALA A 59 3.29 25.93 -11.09
N LEU A 60 2.85 24.74 -10.68
CA LEU A 60 2.44 23.66 -11.60
C LEU A 60 1.25 24.04 -12.46
N ALA A 61 0.27 24.77 -11.91
CA ALA A 61 -0.91 25.22 -12.63
C ALA A 61 -0.59 26.22 -13.77
N GLN A 62 0.57 26.87 -13.73
CA GLN A 62 1.07 27.81 -14.74
C GLN A 62 2.26 27.30 -15.53
N ALA A 63 2.79 26.11 -15.22
CA ALA A 63 4.08 25.64 -15.70
C ALA A 63 4.16 25.51 -17.23
N HIS A 64 3.11 25.03 -17.88
CA HIS A 64 3.07 24.85 -19.33
C HIS A 64 1.64 24.62 -19.84
N VAL A 65 1.32 25.10 -21.06
CA VAL A 65 -0.01 24.92 -21.69
C VAL A 65 -0.39 23.44 -21.89
N ASN A 66 0.57 22.55 -22.05
CA ASN A 66 0.36 21.12 -22.20
C ASN A 66 0.37 20.35 -20.86
N PHE A 67 0.43 21.04 -19.71
CA PHE A 67 0.42 20.42 -18.40
C PHE A 67 -0.81 20.85 -17.61
N GLU A 68 -1.63 19.91 -17.18
CA GLU A 68 -2.81 20.18 -16.36
C GLU A 68 -2.80 19.30 -15.10
N LEU A 69 -2.94 19.96 -13.95
CA LEU A 69 -3.09 19.32 -12.63
C LEU A 69 -4.53 19.47 -12.15
N ARG A 70 -5.15 18.35 -11.76
CA ARG A 70 -6.44 18.29 -11.05
C ARG A 70 -6.30 17.59 -9.73
N LEU A 71 -7.07 18.05 -8.74
CA LEU A 71 -7.19 17.39 -7.46
C LEU A 71 -8.56 16.74 -7.32
N TYR A 72 -8.56 15.45 -6.91
CA TYR A 72 -9.79 14.71 -6.66
C TYR A 72 -10.26 14.92 -5.23
N ASN A 73 -11.56 15.21 -5.07
CA ASN A 73 -12.28 15.38 -3.80
C ASN A 73 -11.65 16.39 -2.84
N PRO A 74 -11.36 17.64 -3.27
CA PRO A 74 -10.90 18.70 -2.40
C PRO A 74 -12.08 19.18 -1.54
N THR A 75 -12.27 18.56 -0.37
CA THR A 75 -13.47 18.65 0.47
C THR A 75 -13.86 20.08 0.82
N PHE A 76 -12.87 20.97 1.00
CA PHE A 76 -13.12 22.39 1.32
C PHE A 76 -12.86 23.34 0.13
N GLY A 77 -12.74 22.81 -1.09
CA GLY A 77 -12.41 23.59 -2.27
C GLY A 77 -11.03 24.26 -2.19
N LYS A 78 -10.08 23.63 -1.47
CA LYS A 78 -8.71 24.08 -1.29
C LYS A 78 -7.73 22.98 -1.70
N GLY A 79 -6.53 23.38 -2.11
CA GLY A 79 -5.41 22.48 -2.37
C GLY A 79 -4.87 21.85 -1.09
N ALA A 80 -4.58 22.66 -0.07
CA ALA A 80 -4.12 22.18 1.22
C ALA A 80 -5.23 22.14 2.28
N THR A 81 -5.19 21.13 3.15
CA THR A 81 -6.12 20.98 4.27
C THR A 81 -5.39 21.22 5.59
N ASN A 82 -5.78 22.25 6.35
CA ASN A 82 -5.19 22.53 7.66
C ASN A 82 -5.75 21.59 8.76
N LYS A 83 -5.18 21.68 9.97
CA LYS A 83 -5.54 20.81 11.11
C LYS A 83 -7.00 20.94 11.53
N PHE A 84 -7.53 22.16 11.55
CA PHE A 84 -8.92 22.42 11.94
C PHE A 84 -9.90 21.93 10.87
N GLU A 85 -9.58 22.12 9.60
CA GLU A 85 -10.35 21.59 8.48
C GLU A 85 -10.33 20.06 8.46
N PHE A 86 -9.19 19.44 8.79
CA PHE A 86 -9.09 17.98 8.91
C PHE A 86 -10.02 17.43 10.00
N VAL A 87 -9.99 18.03 11.20
CA VAL A 87 -10.91 17.67 12.30
C VAL A 87 -12.36 17.99 11.90
N GLY A 88 -12.58 19.17 11.32
CA GLY A 88 -13.88 19.55 10.79
C GLY A 88 -14.42 18.55 9.78
N GLY A 89 -13.61 18.11 8.82
CA GLY A 89 -13.97 17.10 7.82
C GLY A 89 -14.39 15.76 8.44
N ILE A 90 -13.71 15.34 9.51
CA ILE A 90 -14.10 14.14 10.27
C ILE A 90 -15.45 14.34 10.97
N LEU A 91 -15.71 15.52 11.53
CA LEU A 91 -16.91 15.77 12.32
C LEU A 91 -18.15 16.10 11.47
N CYS A 92 -17.99 16.95 10.44
CA CYS A 92 -19.13 17.42 9.64
C CYS A 92 -19.49 16.47 8.47
N CYS A 93 -18.47 15.89 7.84
CA CYS A 93 -18.61 15.34 6.49
C CYS A 93 -17.84 14.02 6.36
N PHE A 94 -17.87 13.20 7.40
CA PHE A 94 -17.06 11.98 7.58
C PHE A 94 -17.01 11.10 6.33
N THR A 95 -18.18 10.77 5.78
CA THR A 95 -18.26 9.88 4.60
C THR A 95 -17.59 10.50 3.39
N GLN A 96 -17.94 11.75 3.04
CA GLN A 96 -17.35 12.44 1.89
C GLN A 96 -15.85 12.67 2.07
N PHE A 97 -15.43 13.05 3.28
CA PHE A 97 -14.02 13.29 3.61
C PHE A 97 -13.18 12.01 3.52
N ASN A 98 -13.76 10.84 3.81
CA ASN A 98 -13.08 9.54 3.79
C ASN A 98 -13.21 8.79 2.46
N GLN A 99 -14.02 9.24 1.52
CA GLN A 99 -14.11 8.71 0.17
C GLN A 99 -12.91 9.17 -0.66
N ARG A 100 -11.95 8.27 -0.95
CA ARG A 100 -10.69 8.60 -1.62
C ARG A 100 -10.53 7.87 -2.94
N MET A 101 -9.83 8.52 -3.87
CA MET A 101 -9.41 7.92 -5.12
C MET A 101 -8.12 7.13 -4.87
N HIS A 102 -8.24 5.80 -4.80
CA HIS A 102 -7.08 4.94 -4.54
C HIS A 102 -6.54 4.24 -5.80
N ASN A 103 -7.14 4.50 -6.94
CA ASN A 103 -6.64 4.07 -8.25
C ASN A 103 -5.27 4.67 -8.55
N LYS A 104 -4.41 3.88 -9.17
CA LYS A 104 -3.06 4.27 -9.57
C LYS A 104 -2.82 3.87 -11.02
N LEU A 105 -2.63 4.85 -11.88
CA LEU A 105 -2.41 4.63 -13.31
C LEU A 105 -1.33 5.59 -13.83
N LEU A 106 -0.45 5.09 -14.68
CA LEU A 106 0.36 5.88 -15.59
C LEU A 106 0.11 5.34 -16.98
N LEU A 107 -0.51 6.14 -17.84
CA LEU A 107 -0.76 5.81 -19.24
C LEU A 107 0.14 6.66 -20.12
N VAL A 108 0.69 6.06 -21.16
CA VAL A 108 1.55 6.74 -22.13
C VAL A 108 1.06 6.44 -23.54
N ASP A 109 0.75 7.51 -24.27
CA ASP A 109 0.31 7.52 -25.68
C ASP A 109 -0.91 6.63 -25.95
N GLY A 110 -1.67 6.25 -24.92
CA GLY A 110 -2.78 5.29 -25.03
C GLY A 110 -2.35 3.87 -25.45
N MET A 111 -1.05 3.57 -25.43
CA MET A 111 -0.48 2.30 -25.91
C MET A 111 -0.03 1.39 -24.77
N VAL A 112 0.52 1.97 -23.71
CA VAL A 112 1.04 1.25 -22.54
C VAL A 112 0.54 1.89 -21.27
N ALA A 113 0.40 1.07 -20.22
CA ALA A 113 -0.01 1.54 -18.91
C ALA A 113 0.73 0.80 -17.79
N ILE A 114 1.01 1.52 -16.70
CA ILE A 114 1.46 0.93 -15.43
C ILE A 114 0.33 1.11 -14.41
N THR A 115 0.02 0.05 -13.67
CA THR A 115 -0.90 0.07 -12.55
C THR A 115 -0.46 -0.90 -11.46
N GLY A 116 -0.86 -0.65 -10.21
CA GLY A 116 -0.48 -1.50 -9.10
C GLY A 116 -0.70 -0.85 -7.74
N GLY A 117 0.20 -1.10 -6.80
CA GLY A 117 0.12 -0.62 -5.44
C GLY A 117 0.90 0.67 -5.17
N ARG A 118 1.93 0.99 -5.99
CA ARG A 118 2.86 2.09 -5.72
C ARG A 118 2.21 3.46 -5.78
N ASN A 119 2.61 4.29 -4.82
CA ASN A 119 2.41 5.73 -4.86
C ASN A 119 3.74 6.42 -5.25
N TYR A 120 3.69 7.70 -5.56
CA TYR A 120 4.89 8.50 -5.85
C TYR A 120 5.40 9.14 -4.55
N GLN A 121 6.24 8.38 -3.86
CA GLN A 121 6.87 8.77 -2.58
C GLN A 121 8.17 7.99 -2.41
N ASP A 122 9.20 8.58 -1.78
CA ASP A 122 10.52 7.99 -1.54
C ASP A 122 10.49 6.54 -1.06
N ARG A 123 9.57 6.22 -0.14
CA ARG A 123 9.43 4.87 0.44
C ARG A 123 9.06 3.78 -0.55
N TYR A 124 8.47 4.13 -1.69
CA TYR A 124 8.11 3.17 -2.74
C TYR A 124 9.22 2.92 -3.77
N PHE A 125 10.30 3.71 -3.69
CA PHE A 125 11.42 3.68 -4.64
C PHE A 125 12.77 3.58 -3.93
N ASP A 126 12.77 3.08 -2.70
CA ASP A 126 13.96 2.81 -1.89
C ASP A 126 14.82 4.04 -1.55
N PHE A 127 14.23 5.22 -1.52
CA PHE A 127 14.91 6.47 -1.16
C PHE A 127 14.88 6.77 0.35
N ASP A 128 13.96 6.18 1.13
CA ASP A 128 13.88 6.45 2.56
C ASP A 128 14.95 5.62 3.32
N PRO A 129 15.82 6.24 4.13
CA PRO A 129 16.87 5.53 4.83
C PRO A 129 16.37 4.64 5.99
N GLY A 130 15.12 4.81 6.43
CA GLY A 130 14.60 4.12 7.61
C GLY A 130 13.52 3.09 7.30
N PHE A 131 12.67 3.35 6.29
CA PHE A 131 11.52 2.51 5.99
C PHE A 131 11.14 2.57 4.51
N ASN A 132 11.19 1.43 3.83
CA ASN A 132 10.74 1.32 2.45
C ASN A 132 9.65 0.26 2.29
N TYR A 133 8.96 0.30 1.15
CA TYR A 133 7.89 -0.64 0.83
C TYR A 133 8.31 -1.62 -0.26
N ARG A 134 8.07 -2.91 -0.01
CA ARG A 134 7.99 -3.93 -1.06
C ARG A 134 6.60 -3.85 -1.69
N ASP A 135 6.52 -3.27 -2.88
CA ASP A 135 5.26 -3.13 -3.62
C ASP A 135 5.37 -3.73 -5.03
N ARG A 136 4.24 -3.87 -5.71
CA ARG A 136 4.17 -4.48 -7.04
C ARG A 136 3.26 -3.69 -7.96
N ASP A 137 3.81 -3.40 -9.16
CA ASP A 137 3.07 -2.87 -10.28
C ASP A 137 3.20 -3.80 -11.47
N VAL A 138 2.33 -3.64 -12.45
CA VAL A 138 2.38 -4.34 -13.73
C VAL A 138 2.34 -3.32 -14.86
N LEU A 139 3.25 -3.50 -15.83
CA LEU A 139 3.22 -2.83 -17.13
C LEU A 139 2.41 -3.67 -18.09
N VAL A 140 1.42 -3.06 -18.72
CA VAL A 140 0.57 -3.72 -19.72
C VAL A 140 0.51 -2.91 -21.00
N GLY A 141 0.38 -3.61 -22.13
CA GLY A 141 0.13 -3.04 -23.45
C GLY A 141 -1.04 -3.73 -24.16
N GLY A 142 -1.46 -3.18 -25.28
CA GLY A 142 -2.53 -3.73 -26.10
C GLY A 142 -3.94 -3.27 -25.72
N PRO A 143 -5.00 -4.01 -26.11
CA PRO A 143 -6.40 -3.53 -26.06
C PRO A 143 -6.90 -3.15 -24.64
N VAL A 144 -6.32 -3.72 -23.58
CA VAL A 144 -6.70 -3.42 -22.20
C VAL A 144 -6.43 -1.97 -21.82
N VAL A 145 -5.43 -1.32 -22.43
CA VAL A 145 -5.05 0.07 -22.16
C VAL A 145 -6.20 1.02 -22.49
N ALA A 146 -7.00 0.72 -23.49
CA ALA A 146 -8.19 1.52 -23.81
C ALA A 146 -9.24 1.51 -22.68
N ALA A 147 -9.37 0.41 -21.94
CA ALA A 147 -10.25 0.36 -20.76
C ALA A 147 -9.68 1.17 -19.60
N MET A 148 -8.36 1.17 -19.41
CA MET A 148 -7.68 1.98 -18.41
C MET A 148 -7.80 3.48 -18.71
N LEU A 149 -7.66 3.87 -19.99
CA LEU A 149 -7.84 5.26 -20.40
C LEU A 149 -9.29 5.72 -20.17
N ARG A 150 -10.29 4.89 -20.48
CA ARG A 150 -11.70 5.22 -20.18
C ARG A 150 -11.92 5.41 -18.67
N SER A 151 -11.29 4.59 -17.84
CA SER A 151 -11.35 4.77 -16.37
C SER A 151 -10.76 6.11 -15.95
N PHE A 152 -9.57 6.45 -16.46
CA PHE A 152 -8.95 7.76 -16.19
C PHE A 152 -9.88 8.91 -16.60
N GLU A 153 -10.46 8.87 -17.81
CA GLU A 153 -11.36 9.91 -18.30
C GLU A 153 -12.60 10.11 -17.42
N GLN A 154 -13.18 9.02 -16.89
CA GLN A 154 -14.30 9.11 -15.95
C GLN A 154 -13.93 9.89 -14.69
N PHE A 155 -12.75 9.66 -14.13
CA PHE A 155 -12.26 10.42 -12.97
C PHE A 155 -11.88 11.84 -13.34
N TRP A 156 -11.25 12.03 -14.52
CA TRP A 156 -10.84 13.35 -15.00
C TRP A 156 -12.03 14.29 -15.18
N GLN A 157 -13.13 13.78 -15.69
CA GLN A 157 -14.37 14.52 -15.94
C GLN A 157 -15.32 14.55 -14.74
N ALA A 158 -15.03 13.82 -13.68
CA ALA A 158 -15.88 13.75 -12.51
C ALA A 158 -16.05 15.13 -11.85
N GLN A 159 -17.24 15.43 -11.34
CA GLN A 159 -17.54 16.69 -10.64
C GLN A 159 -16.61 16.94 -9.45
N ARG A 160 -16.04 15.88 -8.84
CA ARG A 160 -15.10 15.97 -7.73
C ARG A 160 -13.65 16.21 -8.15
N SER A 161 -13.35 16.25 -9.45
CA SER A 161 -12.01 16.50 -10.00
C SER A 161 -11.88 17.96 -10.41
N LEU A 162 -11.29 18.78 -9.55
CA LEU A 162 -11.17 20.22 -9.77
C LEU A 162 -9.77 20.57 -10.28
N PRO A 163 -9.67 21.45 -11.32
CA PRO A 163 -8.39 22.02 -11.73
C PRO A 163 -7.71 22.72 -10.54
N ALA A 164 -6.41 22.53 -10.37
CA ALA A 164 -5.65 23.13 -9.27
C ALA A 164 -5.79 24.66 -9.26
N ALA A 165 -5.75 25.31 -10.43
CA ALA A 165 -5.94 26.76 -10.57
C ALA A 165 -7.32 27.27 -10.08
N GLY A 166 -8.32 26.38 -9.99
CA GLY A 166 -9.67 26.73 -9.51
C GLY A 166 -9.83 26.64 -7.99
N LEU A 167 -8.85 26.08 -7.26
CA LEU A 167 -8.91 25.94 -5.82
C LEU A 167 -8.67 27.29 -5.13
N ARG A 168 -9.39 27.57 -4.03
CA ARG A 168 -9.43 28.91 -3.42
C ARG A 168 -8.07 29.43 -2.98
N ASP A 169 -7.27 28.61 -2.34
CA ASP A 169 -5.91 28.95 -1.86
C ASP A 169 -4.92 29.08 -3.02
N VAL A 170 -4.95 28.18 -3.99
CA VAL A 170 -4.13 28.26 -5.20
C VAL A 170 -4.49 29.51 -6.02
N ARG A 171 -5.79 29.75 -6.24
CA ARG A 171 -6.26 30.91 -6.99
C ARG A 171 -5.84 32.23 -6.34
N ALA A 172 -5.90 32.33 -5.02
CA ALA A 172 -5.45 33.52 -4.31
C ALA A 172 -3.97 33.81 -4.60
N LEU A 173 -3.11 32.79 -4.62
CA LEU A 173 -1.68 32.94 -4.99
C LEU A 173 -1.50 33.34 -6.47
N LEU A 174 -2.29 32.76 -7.38
CA LEU A 174 -2.24 33.12 -8.80
C LEU A 174 -2.66 34.58 -9.04
N ASP A 175 -3.69 35.07 -8.32
CA ASP A 175 -4.10 36.46 -8.36
C ASP A 175 -3.04 37.41 -7.77
N GLU A 176 -2.29 36.99 -6.75
CA GLU A 176 -1.14 37.72 -6.22
C GLU A 176 0.04 37.72 -7.19
N ALA A 177 0.31 36.59 -7.86
CA ALA A 177 1.35 36.50 -8.88
C ALA A 177 1.08 37.42 -10.07
N ALA A 178 -0.18 37.52 -10.50
CA ALA A 178 -0.60 38.45 -11.55
C ALA A 178 -0.39 39.93 -11.15
N ARG A 179 -0.24 40.22 -9.84
CA ARG A 179 0.09 41.54 -9.29
C ARG A 179 1.56 41.74 -9.00
N GLY A 180 2.43 40.82 -9.45
CA GLY A 180 3.89 40.95 -9.38
C GLY A 180 4.57 40.20 -8.23
N ARG A 181 3.83 39.37 -7.47
CA ARG A 181 4.46 38.43 -6.51
C ARG A 181 5.10 37.28 -7.28
N GLU A 182 6.36 37.03 -7.03
CA GLU A 182 7.06 35.86 -7.58
C GLU A 182 6.58 34.58 -6.89
N VAL A 183 6.07 33.62 -7.65
CA VAL A 183 5.73 32.28 -7.16
C VAL A 183 6.96 31.40 -7.40
N LEU A 184 7.80 31.30 -6.39
CA LEU A 184 8.99 30.43 -6.41
C LEU A 184 8.61 29.07 -5.85
N ALA A 185 8.71 28.03 -6.67
CA ALA A 185 8.65 26.65 -6.23
C ALA A 185 10.03 26.03 -6.40
N GLU A 186 10.84 26.09 -5.36
CA GLU A 186 12.06 25.30 -5.30
C GLU A 186 11.71 23.85 -4.99
N LEU A 187 12.27 22.92 -5.76
CA LEU A 187 12.15 21.47 -5.55
C LEU A 187 13.53 20.94 -5.10
N PRO A 188 13.93 21.17 -3.83
CA PRO A 188 15.24 20.75 -3.36
C PRO A 188 15.26 19.22 -3.23
N LEU A 189 16.23 18.59 -3.92
CA LEU A 189 16.51 17.17 -3.77
C LEU A 189 17.26 16.93 -2.45
N ARG A 190 16.86 15.89 -1.71
CA ARG A 190 17.54 15.47 -0.47
C ARG A 190 18.74 14.57 -0.76
N GLN A 191 18.65 13.78 -1.84
CA GLN A 191 19.67 12.85 -2.30
C GLN A 191 20.06 13.17 -3.76
N PRO A 192 20.71 14.32 -4.03
CA PRO A 192 20.99 14.75 -5.39
C PRO A 192 21.93 13.78 -6.14
N ALA A 193 22.89 13.15 -5.44
CA ALA A 193 23.79 12.17 -6.05
C ALA A 193 23.05 10.92 -6.56
N ARG A 194 22.07 10.42 -5.79
CA ARG A 194 21.23 9.29 -6.18
C ARG A 194 20.30 9.64 -7.34
N SER A 195 19.69 10.81 -7.27
CA SER A 195 18.85 11.32 -8.35
C SER A 195 19.63 11.46 -9.66
N GLU A 196 20.89 11.91 -9.59
CA GLU A 196 21.76 12.00 -10.75
C GLU A 196 22.19 10.62 -11.28
N ALA A 197 22.46 9.67 -10.40
CA ALA A 197 22.75 8.29 -10.78
C ALA A 197 21.56 7.67 -11.56
N LEU A 198 20.34 7.84 -11.06
CA LEU A 198 19.13 7.39 -11.76
C LEU A 198 18.95 8.09 -13.12
N ARG A 199 19.20 9.39 -13.21
CA ARG A 199 19.13 10.10 -14.49
C ARG A 199 20.14 9.57 -15.51
N ARG A 200 21.31 9.11 -15.08
CA ARG A 200 22.29 8.43 -15.95
C ARG A 200 21.79 7.07 -16.43
N GLU A 201 21.24 6.25 -15.52
CA GLU A 201 20.65 4.96 -15.89
C GLU A 201 19.48 5.11 -16.88
N LEU A 202 18.70 6.20 -16.78
CA LEU A 202 17.62 6.50 -17.70
C LEU A 202 18.05 6.70 -19.17
N ASN A 203 19.31 6.95 -19.40
CA ASN A 203 19.87 7.14 -20.74
C ASN A 203 20.56 5.87 -21.28
N ASP A 204 20.53 4.77 -20.51
CA ASP A 204 21.12 3.49 -20.90
C ASP A 204 20.11 2.59 -21.64
N PRO A 205 20.22 2.42 -22.97
CA PRO A 205 19.32 1.55 -23.73
C PRO A 205 19.42 0.07 -23.33
N ALA A 206 20.63 -0.40 -22.93
CA ALA A 206 20.81 -1.79 -22.53
C ALA A 206 20.07 -2.07 -21.22
N ARG A 207 20.07 -1.12 -20.28
CA ARG A 207 19.29 -1.21 -19.06
C ARG A 207 17.79 -1.24 -19.33
N LEU A 208 17.31 -0.40 -20.25
CA LEU A 208 15.90 -0.39 -20.68
C LEU A 208 15.51 -1.75 -21.30
N GLN A 209 16.34 -2.29 -22.16
CA GLN A 209 16.11 -3.60 -22.79
C GLN A 209 15.98 -4.70 -21.70
N ALA A 210 16.94 -4.78 -20.79
CA ALA A 210 16.99 -5.81 -19.75
C ALA A 210 15.84 -5.72 -18.75
N VAL A 211 15.39 -4.49 -18.39
CA VAL A 211 14.40 -4.29 -17.31
C VAL A 211 12.96 -4.25 -17.82
N LEU A 212 12.72 -3.73 -19.03
CA LEU A 212 11.35 -3.54 -19.53
C LEU A 212 10.99 -4.46 -20.71
N ILE A 213 11.95 -4.84 -21.54
CA ILE A 213 11.63 -5.57 -22.79
C ILE A 213 11.81 -7.07 -22.61
N GLU A 214 12.94 -7.51 -22.09
CA GLU A 214 13.23 -8.93 -21.90
C GLU A 214 12.23 -9.66 -21.00
N PRO A 215 11.73 -9.08 -19.89
CA PRO A 215 10.75 -9.73 -19.03
C PRO A 215 9.31 -9.72 -19.55
N LEU A 216 9.06 -9.25 -20.78
CA LEU A 216 7.70 -9.16 -21.31
C LEU A 216 7.11 -10.54 -21.61
N HIS A 217 5.95 -10.80 -21.03
CA HIS A 217 5.10 -11.94 -21.36
C HIS A 217 4.09 -11.58 -22.45
N ARG A 218 3.97 -12.44 -23.46
CA ARG A 218 2.86 -12.37 -24.43
C ARG A 218 1.70 -13.17 -23.89
N VAL A 219 0.67 -12.48 -23.41
CA VAL A 219 -0.49 -13.09 -22.77
C VAL A 219 -1.74 -12.98 -23.65
N GLY A 220 -2.62 -13.98 -23.59
CA GLY A 220 -3.80 -14.01 -24.46
C GLY A 220 -4.92 -13.09 -23.98
N ARG A 221 -5.15 -13.01 -22.67
CA ARG A 221 -6.27 -12.24 -22.10
C ARG A 221 -5.86 -11.47 -20.85
N VAL A 222 -6.14 -10.17 -20.89
CA VAL A 222 -6.00 -9.27 -19.74
C VAL A 222 -7.31 -8.51 -19.56
N ASP A 223 -7.89 -8.60 -18.37
CA ASP A 223 -9.08 -7.83 -17.99
C ASP A 223 -8.66 -6.71 -17.03
N PHE A 224 -9.26 -5.53 -17.18
CA PHE A 224 -9.12 -4.43 -16.24
C PHE A 224 -10.45 -4.12 -15.58
N TYR A 225 -10.45 -4.05 -14.27
CA TYR A 225 -11.61 -3.68 -13.47
C TYR A 225 -11.27 -2.46 -12.63
N SER A 226 -12.16 -1.48 -12.62
CA SER A 226 -11.98 -0.25 -11.87
C SER A 226 -13.31 0.23 -11.34
N ASP A 227 -13.30 0.65 -10.09
CA ASP A 227 -14.40 1.41 -9.54
C ASP A 227 -14.45 2.79 -10.20
N GLY A 228 -15.64 3.30 -10.44
CA GLY A 228 -15.81 4.66 -10.90
C GLY A 228 -16.02 5.64 -9.73
N PRO A 229 -15.96 6.96 -10.01
CA PRO A 229 -16.22 7.98 -9.02
C PRO A 229 -17.63 7.88 -8.40
N GLU A 230 -18.58 7.24 -9.09
CA GLU A 230 -19.98 7.04 -8.67
C GLU A 230 -20.12 5.99 -7.54
N LYS A 231 -19.14 5.07 -7.39
CA LYS A 231 -19.13 4.12 -6.28
C LYS A 231 -19.32 4.81 -4.94
N GLN A 232 -18.66 5.93 -4.77
CA GLN A 232 -18.69 6.73 -3.56
C GLN A 232 -20.02 7.49 -3.36
N LEU A 233 -20.83 7.60 -4.40
CA LEU A 233 -22.16 8.19 -4.35
C LEU A 233 -23.27 7.13 -4.15
N GLY A 234 -22.87 5.86 -3.98
CA GLY A 234 -23.82 4.74 -3.89
C GLY A 234 -24.55 4.45 -5.20
N ARG A 235 -24.08 5.02 -6.30
CA ARG A 235 -24.65 4.83 -7.64
C ARG A 235 -23.80 3.83 -8.39
N ILE A 236 -24.19 2.56 -8.36
CA ILE A 236 -23.55 1.52 -9.17
C ILE A 236 -24.38 1.38 -10.44
N GLU A 237 -23.79 1.61 -11.59
CA GLU A 237 -24.47 1.38 -12.87
C GLU A 237 -24.79 -0.10 -13.03
N PRO A 238 -26.06 -0.45 -13.41
CA PRO A 238 -26.43 -1.84 -13.66
C PRO A 238 -25.50 -2.47 -14.73
N GLY A 239 -24.92 -3.62 -14.39
CA GLY A 239 -24.03 -4.36 -15.28
C GLY A 239 -22.55 -3.99 -15.22
N ARG A 240 -22.17 -2.92 -14.53
CA ARG A 240 -20.77 -2.58 -14.27
C ARG A 240 -20.22 -3.48 -13.16
N ARG A 241 -19.14 -4.16 -13.44
CA ARG A 241 -18.40 -4.94 -12.44
C ARG A 241 -17.36 -4.02 -11.79
N ASP A 242 -17.59 -3.72 -10.52
CA ASP A 242 -16.58 -3.04 -9.71
C ASP A 242 -15.41 -3.98 -9.37
N SER A 243 -14.35 -3.40 -8.81
CA SER A 243 -13.13 -4.13 -8.46
C SER A 243 -13.41 -5.21 -7.40
N SER A 244 -14.17 -4.89 -6.36
CA SER A 244 -14.49 -5.80 -5.25
C SER A 244 -15.37 -6.98 -5.69
N GLU A 245 -16.35 -6.73 -6.55
CA GLU A 245 -17.23 -7.79 -7.10
C GLU A 245 -16.44 -8.74 -8.01
N SER A 246 -15.57 -8.18 -8.87
CA SER A 246 -14.74 -8.94 -9.78
C SER A 246 -13.75 -9.82 -9.02
N LEU A 247 -13.13 -9.27 -7.96
CA LEU A 247 -12.27 -10.01 -7.05
C LEU A 247 -13.02 -11.14 -6.33
N ARG A 248 -14.19 -10.84 -5.78
CA ARG A 248 -15.03 -11.84 -5.10
C ARG A 248 -15.40 -12.99 -6.03
N ARG A 249 -15.77 -12.71 -7.26
CA ARG A 249 -16.09 -13.75 -8.27
C ARG A 249 -14.87 -14.58 -8.62
N ALA A 250 -13.69 -13.98 -8.74
CA ALA A 250 -12.46 -14.72 -8.97
C ALA A 250 -12.16 -15.68 -7.81
N VAL A 251 -12.21 -15.19 -6.56
CA VAL A 251 -12.05 -16.01 -5.35
C VAL A 251 -13.07 -17.15 -5.29
N GLN A 252 -14.34 -16.89 -5.60
CA GLN A 252 -15.38 -17.92 -5.60
C GLN A 252 -15.15 -19.05 -6.61
N ARG A 253 -14.36 -18.83 -7.64
CA ARG A 253 -14.04 -19.84 -8.67
C ARG A 253 -12.83 -20.69 -8.34
N ALA A 254 -12.04 -20.31 -7.34
CA ALA A 254 -10.86 -21.06 -6.91
C ALA A 254 -11.20 -22.52 -6.58
N ARG A 255 -10.37 -23.45 -7.02
CA ARG A 255 -10.54 -24.89 -6.85
C ARG A 255 -9.41 -25.55 -6.07
N GLU A 256 -8.17 -25.12 -6.32
CA GLU A 256 -6.96 -25.75 -5.79
C GLU A 256 -6.25 -24.87 -4.78
N GLU A 257 -5.96 -23.62 -5.18
CA GLU A 257 -5.14 -22.73 -4.37
C GLU A 257 -5.47 -21.26 -4.58
N ILE A 258 -5.35 -20.50 -3.49
CA ILE A 258 -5.27 -19.03 -3.50
C ILE A 258 -4.00 -18.64 -2.78
N VAL A 259 -3.10 -17.92 -3.48
CA VAL A 259 -1.93 -17.26 -2.88
C VAL A 259 -2.19 -15.76 -2.89
N LEU A 260 -2.35 -15.17 -1.72
CA LEU A 260 -2.71 -13.76 -1.54
C LEU A 260 -1.59 -13.00 -0.85
N GLN A 261 -1.29 -11.81 -1.35
CA GLN A 261 -0.41 -10.84 -0.69
C GLN A 261 -1.14 -9.53 -0.46
N THR A 262 -1.17 -9.06 0.78
CA THR A 262 -1.82 -7.81 1.18
C THR A 262 -1.09 -7.16 2.34
N PRO A 263 -0.95 -5.82 2.36
CA PRO A 263 -0.34 -5.13 3.50
C PRO A 263 -1.15 -5.28 4.78
N TYR A 264 -2.48 -5.45 4.66
CA TYR A 264 -3.42 -5.38 5.77
C TYR A 264 -4.43 -6.53 5.70
N LEU A 265 -4.25 -7.55 6.51
CA LEU A 265 -5.17 -8.69 6.55
C LEU A 265 -6.39 -8.38 7.44
N VAL A 266 -7.30 -7.57 6.95
CA VAL A 266 -8.57 -7.25 7.63
C VAL A 266 -9.72 -7.48 6.65
N LEU A 267 -10.24 -8.69 6.62
CA LEU A 267 -11.30 -9.03 5.67
C LEU A 267 -12.64 -8.41 6.07
N SER A 268 -13.38 -7.90 5.07
CA SER A 268 -14.76 -7.48 5.22
C SER A 268 -15.67 -8.66 5.64
N ARG A 269 -16.88 -8.36 6.11
CA ARG A 269 -17.86 -9.40 6.48
C ARG A 269 -18.20 -10.27 5.27
N GLU A 270 -18.36 -9.67 4.11
CA GLU A 270 -18.66 -10.31 2.84
C GLU A 270 -17.50 -11.20 2.35
N ALA A 271 -16.26 -10.73 2.46
CA ALA A 271 -15.07 -11.52 2.14
C ALA A 271 -14.95 -12.73 3.07
N ARG A 272 -15.11 -12.56 4.39
CA ARG A 272 -15.12 -13.69 5.34
C ARG A 272 -16.21 -14.72 5.02
N ALA A 273 -17.41 -14.27 4.66
CA ALA A 273 -18.50 -15.17 4.25
C ALA A 273 -18.15 -15.94 2.97
N THR A 274 -17.47 -15.31 2.02
CA THR A 274 -16.99 -15.96 0.78
C THR A 274 -15.99 -17.05 1.09
N PHE A 275 -14.97 -16.78 1.89
CA PHE A 275 -13.98 -17.78 2.29
C PHE A 275 -14.56 -18.91 3.15
N ARG A 276 -15.56 -18.63 4.02
CA ARG A 276 -16.27 -19.71 4.74
C ARG A 276 -16.97 -20.67 3.78
N ARG A 277 -17.65 -20.15 2.75
CA ARG A 277 -18.28 -21.00 1.73
C ARG A 277 -17.28 -21.84 0.95
N LEU A 278 -16.09 -21.28 0.66
CA LEU A 278 -15.01 -22.04 0.04
C LEU A 278 -14.53 -23.20 0.93
N GLN A 279 -14.36 -22.95 2.22
CA GLN A 279 -13.90 -23.97 3.19
C GLN A 279 -14.97 -25.04 3.51
N GLN A 280 -16.22 -24.81 3.16
CA GLN A 280 -17.32 -25.79 3.31
C GLN A 280 -17.46 -26.73 2.11
N ARG A 281 -16.67 -26.58 1.07
CA ARG A 281 -16.66 -27.49 -0.09
C ARG A 281 -16.08 -28.84 0.30
N GLU A 282 -16.42 -29.87 -0.44
CA GLU A 282 -15.86 -31.22 -0.31
C GLU A 282 -14.33 -31.21 -0.46
N SER A 283 -13.84 -30.45 -1.45
CA SER A 283 -12.41 -30.19 -1.68
C SER A 283 -12.15 -28.68 -1.62
N PRO A 284 -11.88 -28.11 -0.43
CA PRO A 284 -11.64 -26.68 -0.30
C PRO A 284 -10.25 -26.30 -0.84
N PRO A 285 -10.11 -25.14 -1.51
CA PRO A 285 -8.82 -24.69 -1.96
C PRO A 285 -7.91 -24.35 -0.78
N ARG A 286 -6.61 -24.57 -0.94
CA ARG A 286 -5.59 -24.12 0.00
C ARG A 286 -5.46 -22.59 -0.09
N VAL A 287 -5.44 -21.88 1.05
CA VAL A 287 -5.32 -20.42 1.07
C VAL A 287 -4.07 -20.01 1.85
N ARG A 288 -3.09 -19.45 1.14
CA ARG A 288 -1.84 -18.92 1.69
C ARG A 288 -1.82 -17.41 1.60
N ILE A 289 -1.45 -16.74 2.69
CA ILE A 289 -1.49 -15.29 2.80
C ILE A 289 -0.15 -14.75 3.30
N SER A 290 0.45 -13.85 2.52
CA SER A 290 1.56 -13.01 2.94
C SER A 290 1.04 -11.64 3.37
N THR A 291 1.40 -11.19 4.56
CA THR A 291 0.99 -9.88 5.10
C THR A 291 2.07 -9.31 6.03
N ASN A 292 1.93 -8.06 6.44
CA ASN A 292 2.88 -7.48 7.39
C ASN A 292 2.80 -8.13 8.78
N SER A 293 3.96 -8.28 9.39
CA SER A 293 4.08 -8.40 10.85
C SER A 293 3.91 -7.03 11.52
N LEU A 294 3.81 -7.02 12.85
CA LEU A 294 3.84 -5.75 13.59
C LEU A 294 5.18 -5.00 13.43
N ALA A 295 6.25 -5.73 13.19
CA ALA A 295 7.59 -5.17 12.97
C ALA A 295 7.76 -4.53 11.59
N SER A 296 7.03 -4.99 10.57
CA SER A 296 7.12 -4.52 9.18
C SER A 296 6.00 -3.58 8.76
N THR A 297 4.93 -3.41 9.57
CA THR A 297 3.81 -2.51 9.21
C THR A 297 4.09 -1.05 9.52
N ASP A 298 3.56 -0.17 8.68
CA ASP A 298 3.43 1.27 8.93
C ASP A 298 2.12 1.65 9.64
N ALA A 299 1.12 0.74 9.61
CA ALA A 299 -0.25 0.97 10.06
C ALA A 299 -0.58 0.10 11.29
N PHE A 300 -0.05 0.50 12.45
CA PHE A 300 -0.28 -0.18 13.73
C PHE A 300 -1.76 -0.49 14.03
N PRO A 301 -2.72 0.46 13.86
CA PRO A 301 -4.12 0.19 14.17
C PRO A 301 -4.74 -0.88 13.29
N VAL A 302 -4.34 -0.93 12.01
CA VAL A 302 -4.80 -1.96 11.06
C VAL A 302 -4.25 -3.34 11.42
N TYR A 303 -2.97 -3.41 11.81
CA TYR A 303 -2.39 -4.65 12.31
C TYR A 303 -3.12 -5.15 13.57
N ALA A 304 -3.50 -4.26 14.47
CA ALA A 304 -4.24 -4.61 15.67
C ALA A 304 -5.60 -5.28 15.35
N LEU A 305 -6.30 -4.78 14.32
CA LEU A 305 -7.51 -5.41 13.82
C LEU A 305 -7.23 -6.78 13.17
N SER A 306 -6.18 -6.88 12.35
CA SER A 306 -5.74 -8.16 11.77
C SER A 306 -5.46 -9.19 12.86
N HIS A 307 -4.72 -8.79 13.89
CA HIS A 307 -4.37 -9.66 15.02
C HIS A 307 -5.59 -10.20 15.76
N LYS A 308 -6.62 -9.38 15.94
CA LYS A 308 -7.89 -9.75 16.56
C LYS A 308 -8.59 -10.91 15.84
N TYR A 309 -8.52 -10.95 14.51
CA TYR A 309 -9.19 -11.98 13.70
C TYR A 309 -8.33 -13.22 13.43
N LYS A 310 -7.09 -13.31 13.91
CA LYS A 310 -6.18 -14.46 13.69
C LYS A 310 -6.83 -15.82 14.03
N ARG A 311 -7.65 -15.86 15.10
CA ARG A 311 -8.38 -17.08 15.46
C ARG A 311 -9.37 -17.50 14.39
N THR A 312 -10.22 -16.59 13.92
CA THR A 312 -11.17 -16.83 12.83
C THR A 312 -10.46 -17.26 11.56
N TYR A 313 -9.36 -16.58 11.20
CA TYR A 313 -8.58 -16.90 10.01
C TYR A 313 -7.97 -18.29 10.04
N LEU A 314 -7.35 -18.68 11.15
CA LEU A 314 -6.72 -19.98 11.28
C LEU A 314 -7.75 -21.11 11.45
N ARG A 315 -8.75 -20.93 12.33
CA ARG A 315 -9.64 -22.02 12.73
C ARG A 315 -10.83 -22.22 11.78
N GLU A 316 -11.48 -21.12 11.36
CA GLU A 316 -12.67 -21.18 10.53
C GLU A 316 -12.35 -21.13 9.04
N LEU A 317 -11.39 -20.27 8.65
CA LEU A 317 -11.04 -20.06 7.25
C LEU A 317 -9.83 -20.89 6.80
N ARG A 318 -9.15 -21.56 7.73
CA ARG A 318 -8.00 -22.45 7.44
C ARG A 318 -6.89 -21.74 6.65
N PHE A 319 -6.65 -20.45 6.92
CA PHE A 319 -5.59 -19.69 6.26
C PHE A 319 -4.22 -20.08 6.79
N GLU A 320 -3.27 -20.21 5.88
CA GLU A 320 -1.84 -20.27 6.19
C GLU A 320 -1.30 -18.85 6.10
N ILE A 321 -0.99 -18.24 7.25
CA ILE A 321 -0.62 -16.83 7.33
C ILE A 321 0.88 -16.73 7.57
N HIS A 322 1.55 -15.97 6.69
CA HIS A 322 2.96 -15.66 6.74
C HIS A 322 3.12 -14.15 6.96
N GLU A 323 3.66 -13.78 8.13
CA GLU A 323 3.91 -12.37 8.46
C GLU A 323 5.33 -11.98 8.07
N TYR A 324 5.44 -11.03 7.14
CA TYR A 324 6.70 -10.57 6.57
C TYR A 324 7.61 -9.97 7.65
N LYS A 325 8.90 -10.34 7.61
CA LYS A 325 9.92 -9.83 8.53
C LYS A 325 10.32 -8.39 8.14
N PRO A 326 10.74 -7.55 9.08
CA PRO A 326 11.17 -6.18 8.77
C PRO A 326 12.49 -6.13 7.98
N ARG A 327 13.28 -7.22 8.01
CA ARG A 327 14.52 -7.40 7.27
C ARG A 327 14.53 -8.78 6.63
N PRO A 328 13.81 -8.94 5.51
CA PRO A 328 13.79 -10.20 4.79
C PRO A 328 15.08 -10.38 3.98
N GLU A 329 15.51 -11.63 3.78
CA GLU A 329 16.72 -11.91 3.01
C GLU A 329 16.56 -11.60 1.50
N ASN A 330 15.33 -11.70 0.98
CA ASN A 330 14.99 -11.36 -0.41
C ASN A 330 14.68 -9.88 -0.63
N ALA A 331 15.10 -9.00 0.27
CA ALA A 331 14.90 -7.57 0.08
C ALA A 331 15.56 -7.08 -1.22
N PRO A 332 14.87 -6.26 -2.02
CA PRO A 332 15.41 -5.76 -3.29
C PRO A 332 16.58 -4.79 -3.09
N ILE A 333 16.74 -4.27 -1.87
CA ILE A 333 17.82 -3.39 -1.48
C ILE A 333 18.87 -4.24 -0.78
N ALA A 334 20.15 -4.02 -1.11
CA ALA A 334 21.24 -4.55 -0.31
C ALA A 334 21.15 -3.95 1.09
N LEU A 335 20.48 -4.65 2.01
CA LEU A 335 20.47 -4.31 3.45
C LEU A 335 21.84 -4.50 4.09
N LYS A 336 22.83 -4.96 3.35
CA LYS A 336 24.23 -4.98 3.74
C LYS A 336 24.71 -3.52 3.79
N LEU A 337 24.62 -2.94 4.97
CA LEU A 337 25.43 -1.78 5.33
C LEU A 337 26.87 -2.18 5.01
N ASP A 338 27.45 -1.57 3.98
CA ASP A 338 28.89 -1.61 3.79
C ASP A 338 29.49 -0.72 4.88
N PRO A 339 30.16 -1.28 5.91
CA PRO A 339 30.63 -0.49 7.04
C PRO A 339 31.64 0.60 6.64
N GLU A 340 32.20 0.53 5.43
CA GLU A 340 33.21 1.49 4.95
C GLU A 340 32.65 2.56 4.01
N ASN A 341 31.49 2.34 3.36
CA ASN A 341 30.92 3.29 2.38
C ASN A 341 29.55 3.88 2.76
N ASP A 342 28.85 3.30 3.72
CA ASP A 342 27.56 3.80 4.20
C ASP A 342 27.66 4.65 5.47
N VAL A 343 28.66 5.50 5.56
CA VAL A 343 28.55 6.69 6.39
C VAL A 343 27.63 7.67 5.66
N ILE A 344 26.33 7.37 5.65
CA ILE A 344 25.35 8.44 5.61
C ILE A 344 25.60 9.22 6.89
N SER A 345 26.40 10.30 6.77
CA SER A 345 26.59 11.27 7.84
C SER A 345 25.25 11.94 8.08
N LEU A 346 24.35 11.26 8.79
CA LEU A 346 23.19 11.92 9.36
C LEU A 346 23.73 13.05 10.23
N PRO A 347 23.34 14.30 9.98
CA PRO A 347 23.80 15.40 10.83
C PRO A 347 23.53 15.05 12.30
N PRO A 348 24.41 15.42 13.25
CA PRO A 348 24.34 15.02 14.66
C PRO A 348 22.99 15.24 15.35
N ARG A 349 22.15 16.11 14.81
CA ARG A 349 20.76 16.36 15.24
C ARG A 349 19.80 15.16 15.04
N PHE A 350 20.13 14.20 14.17
CA PHE A 350 19.32 12.98 13.96
C PHE A 350 19.70 11.85 14.92
N LEU A 351 20.94 11.82 15.42
CA LEU A 351 21.42 10.80 16.37
C LEU A 351 20.97 11.06 17.82
N ARG A 352 20.57 12.29 18.16
CA ARG A 352 20.14 12.66 19.54
C ARG A 352 18.65 12.55 19.82
N SER A 353 17.80 12.17 18.87
CA SER A 353 16.35 12.27 19.03
C SER A 353 15.66 10.93 19.35
N GLU A 354 16.36 9.80 19.34
CA GLU A 354 15.67 8.49 19.45
C GLU A 354 15.48 7.97 20.87
N SER A 355 16.20 8.46 21.86
CA SER A 355 16.08 7.93 23.22
C SER A 355 15.16 8.73 24.16
N THR A 356 14.64 9.90 23.75
CA THR A 356 13.88 10.77 24.69
C THR A 356 12.59 11.37 24.14
N ARG A 357 12.14 11.03 22.94
CA ARG A 357 10.85 11.49 22.44
C ARG A 357 9.94 10.32 22.08
N VAL A 358 9.02 10.03 22.96
CA VAL A 358 7.84 9.17 22.73
C VAL A 358 6.96 9.68 21.56
N PHE A 359 7.33 10.81 20.96
CA PHE A 359 6.77 11.43 19.76
C PHE A 359 7.88 11.64 18.75
N GLY A 360 8.29 10.56 18.05
CA GLY A 360 9.39 10.57 17.12
C GLY A 360 9.08 11.34 15.83
N SER A 361 10.02 12.18 15.45
CA SER A 361 10.10 12.82 14.15
C SER A 361 10.78 11.91 13.15
N ALA A 362 10.07 11.36 12.19
CA ALA A 362 10.67 11.02 10.91
C ALA A 362 10.56 12.26 10.03
N ALA A 363 11.70 12.79 9.59
CA ALA A 363 11.74 13.95 8.73
C ALA A 363 11.28 13.56 7.32
N GLY A 364 9.99 13.72 7.07
CA GLY A 364 9.41 13.86 5.75
C GLY A 364 8.92 15.29 5.64
N SER A 365 9.42 16.09 4.71
CA SER A 365 8.91 17.41 4.43
C SER A 365 7.60 17.30 3.66
N GLY A 366 6.58 17.28 4.30
CA GLY A 366 5.23 17.66 4.13
C GLY A 366 4.76 17.85 5.54
N ALA A 367 4.13 18.95 5.87
CA ALA A 367 3.71 19.28 7.23
C ALA A 367 2.71 18.26 7.76
N ASP A 368 3.22 17.06 8.09
CA ASP A 368 2.45 16.05 8.79
C ASP A 368 1.98 16.65 10.11
N THR A 369 0.70 16.85 10.22
CA THR A 369 0.05 17.29 11.45
C THR A 369 0.48 16.37 12.59
N PRO A 370 0.94 16.88 13.76
CA PRO A 370 1.42 16.05 14.87
C PRO A 370 0.49 14.91 15.28
N GLY A 371 -0.83 15.04 15.12
CA GLY A 371 -1.80 13.98 15.36
C GLY A 371 -1.81 12.86 14.32
N ARG A 372 -1.46 13.14 13.07
CA ARG A 372 -1.32 12.12 12.00
C ARG A 372 -0.06 11.28 12.16
N ARG A 373 1.07 11.89 12.59
CA ARG A 373 2.33 11.19 12.86
C ARG A 373 2.23 10.21 14.03
N ALA A 374 1.48 10.53 15.08
CA ALA A 374 1.34 9.67 16.25
C ALA A 374 0.58 8.36 15.96
N LEU A 375 -0.27 8.35 14.92
CA LEU A 375 -1.12 7.21 14.55
C LEU A 375 -0.61 6.43 13.34
N ARG A 376 0.27 7.03 12.53
CA ARG A 376 0.85 6.44 11.33
C ARG A 376 2.36 6.49 11.42
N GLY A 377 2.97 5.36 11.54
CA GLY A 377 4.42 5.19 11.54
C GLY A 377 4.80 3.85 12.11
N PRO A 378 5.87 3.29 11.58
CA PRO A 378 6.37 2.00 12.05
C PRO A 378 6.81 2.10 13.51
N LEU A 379 6.61 1.01 14.26
CA LEU A 379 6.98 0.93 15.68
C LEU A 379 8.51 0.78 15.85
N PRO A 380 9.08 1.18 17.00
CA PRO A 380 10.50 0.93 17.29
C PRO A 380 10.79 -0.56 17.32
N LEU A 381 11.95 -0.94 16.75
CA LEU A 381 12.47 -2.30 16.76
C LEU A 381 13.60 -2.43 17.78
N GLN A 382 13.81 -3.67 18.24
CA GLN A 382 14.92 -4.02 19.15
C GLN A 382 16.31 -3.78 18.52
N THR A 383 16.37 -3.75 17.19
CA THR A 383 17.60 -3.50 16.44
C THR A 383 17.43 -2.28 15.53
N LEU A 384 18.48 -1.47 15.42
CA LEU A 384 18.53 -0.31 14.53
C LEU A 384 18.71 -0.73 13.06
N GLY A 385 18.39 0.15 12.12
CA GLY A 385 18.60 0.00 10.69
C GLY A 385 17.33 0.09 9.87
N MET A 386 17.49 0.12 8.54
CA MET A 386 16.40 0.17 7.59
C MET A 386 15.53 -1.08 7.70
N ARG A 387 14.24 -0.90 7.48
CA ARG A 387 13.26 -2.00 7.41
C ARG A 387 12.39 -1.89 6.17
N ILE A 388 11.81 -3.00 5.79
CA ILE A 388 10.91 -3.09 4.65
C ILE A 388 9.53 -3.52 5.13
N GLY A 389 8.52 -2.76 4.73
CA GLY A 389 7.12 -3.12 4.89
C GLY A 389 6.55 -3.67 3.58
N LEU A 390 5.68 -4.66 3.69
CA LEU A 390 4.94 -5.17 2.55
C LEU A 390 3.81 -4.19 2.21
N HIS A 391 3.72 -3.77 0.94
CA HIS A 391 2.61 -2.95 0.46
C HIS A 391 1.95 -3.50 -0.82
N SER A 392 2.43 -4.61 -1.36
CA SER A 392 1.88 -5.27 -2.55
C SER A 392 0.46 -5.78 -2.34
N LYS A 393 -0.37 -5.66 -3.37
CA LYS A 393 -1.74 -6.17 -3.44
C LYS A 393 -1.84 -7.09 -4.65
N SER A 394 -1.59 -8.37 -4.41
CA SER A 394 -1.51 -9.36 -5.48
C SER A 394 -2.17 -10.68 -5.06
N MET A 395 -2.73 -11.38 -6.03
CA MET A 395 -3.32 -12.69 -5.80
C MET A 395 -3.05 -13.59 -6.99
N VAL A 396 -2.80 -14.85 -6.73
CA VAL A 396 -2.78 -15.91 -7.74
C VAL A 396 -3.83 -16.95 -7.39
N ILE A 397 -4.63 -17.37 -8.37
CA ILE A 397 -5.67 -18.38 -8.22
C ILE A 397 -5.34 -19.55 -9.13
N ASP A 398 -5.27 -20.75 -8.55
CA ASP A 398 -5.09 -22.03 -9.23
C ASP A 398 -3.88 -22.03 -10.21
N GLY A 399 -2.84 -21.25 -9.91
CA GLY A 399 -1.63 -21.11 -10.75
C GLY A 399 -1.88 -20.63 -12.19
N SER A 400 -3.06 -20.11 -12.49
CA SER A 400 -3.49 -19.76 -13.85
C SER A 400 -4.05 -18.35 -14.01
N ILE A 401 -4.43 -17.71 -12.92
CA ILE A 401 -4.97 -16.35 -12.91
C ILE A 401 -4.14 -15.51 -11.95
N ALA A 402 -3.53 -14.45 -12.47
CA ALA A 402 -2.80 -13.45 -11.69
C ALA A 402 -3.62 -12.17 -11.56
N ILE A 403 -3.68 -11.60 -10.36
CA ILE A 403 -4.38 -10.35 -10.06
C ILE A 403 -3.41 -9.40 -9.38
N ILE A 404 -3.26 -8.18 -9.91
CA ILE A 404 -2.42 -7.12 -9.37
C ILE A 404 -3.22 -5.82 -9.39
N GLY A 405 -3.15 -5.03 -8.32
CA GLY A 405 -3.86 -3.76 -8.31
C GLY A 405 -3.69 -2.93 -7.03
N SER A 406 -4.63 -2.04 -6.80
CA SER A 406 -4.61 -1.12 -5.65
C SER A 406 -5.44 -1.61 -4.45
N HIS A 407 -6.29 -2.63 -4.61
CA HIS A 407 -7.23 -3.10 -3.61
C HIS A 407 -6.54 -3.84 -2.45
N ASN A 408 -6.65 -3.32 -1.22
CA ASN A 408 -6.00 -3.88 -0.03
C ASN A 408 -6.68 -5.15 0.53
N PHE A 409 -7.76 -5.62 -0.07
CA PHE A 409 -8.60 -6.72 0.45
C PHE A 409 -9.22 -6.40 1.83
N ASP A 410 -9.49 -5.14 2.10
CA ASP A 410 -10.01 -4.62 3.36
C ASP A 410 -11.36 -3.91 3.20
N PRO A 411 -12.09 -3.62 4.31
CA PRO A 411 -13.41 -2.96 4.24
C PRO A 411 -13.37 -1.55 3.67
N ARG A 412 -12.21 -0.86 3.74
CA ARG A 412 -12.05 0.48 3.19
C ARG A 412 -12.00 0.43 1.66
N SER A 413 -11.24 -0.51 1.10
CA SER A 413 -11.21 -0.77 -0.34
C SER A 413 -12.56 -1.24 -0.87
N ASP A 414 -13.30 -2.05 -0.08
CA ASP A 414 -14.64 -2.51 -0.48
C ASP A 414 -15.67 -1.38 -0.56
N ARG A 415 -15.60 -0.34 0.32
CA ARG A 415 -16.73 0.59 0.54
C ARG A 415 -16.41 2.07 0.33
N LEU A 416 -15.21 2.53 0.71
CA LEU A 416 -14.87 3.94 0.77
C LEU A 416 -13.96 4.37 -0.38
N ASN A 417 -12.93 3.61 -0.66
CA ASN A 417 -12.00 3.91 -1.72
C ASN A 417 -12.52 3.44 -3.08
N THR A 418 -12.12 4.13 -4.13
CA THR A 418 -12.17 3.57 -5.47
C THR A 418 -10.86 2.84 -5.76
N GLU A 419 -10.94 1.67 -6.35
CA GLU A 419 -9.81 0.78 -6.59
C GLU A 419 -9.74 0.37 -8.06
N SER A 420 -8.58 -0.15 -8.45
CA SER A 420 -8.38 -0.76 -9.77
C SER A 420 -7.56 -2.04 -9.66
N LEU A 421 -7.81 -2.97 -10.56
CA LEU A 421 -7.05 -4.22 -10.65
C LEU A 421 -6.98 -4.72 -12.08
N VAL A 422 -5.88 -5.39 -12.40
CA VAL A 422 -5.64 -6.13 -13.63
C VAL A 422 -5.72 -7.61 -13.32
N VAL A 423 -6.45 -8.34 -14.15
CA VAL A 423 -6.57 -9.81 -14.09
C VAL A 423 -5.95 -10.38 -15.35
N ILE A 424 -4.88 -11.14 -15.20
CA ILE A 424 -4.12 -11.74 -16.28
C ILE A 424 -4.41 -13.24 -16.30
N HIS A 425 -4.95 -13.71 -17.40
CA HIS A 425 -5.29 -15.11 -17.61
C HIS A 425 -4.17 -15.80 -18.43
N ASP A 426 -3.07 -16.09 -17.75
CA ASP A 426 -1.90 -16.73 -18.31
C ASP A 426 -1.18 -17.59 -17.27
N VAL A 427 -0.92 -18.83 -17.59
CA VAL A 427 -0.32 -19.81 -16.66
C VAL A 427 1.13 -19.44 -16.33
N ALA A 428 1.93 -19.10 -17.35
CA ALA A 428 3.35 -18.80 -17.14
C ALA A 428 3.52 -17.55 -16.26
N PHE A 429 2.81 -16.48 -16.58
CA PHE A 429 2.80 -15.26 -15.76
C PHE A 429 2.28 -15.51 -14.34
N ALA A 430 1.19 -16.26 -14.20
CA ALA A 430 0.61 -16.57 -12.91
C ALA A 430 1.54 -17.41 -12.03
N GLN A 431 2.26 -18.38 -12.61
CA GLN A 431 3.24 -19.18 -11.89
C GLN A 431 4.46 -18.36 -11.46
N GLU A 432 5.00 -17.49 -12.30
CA GLU A 432 6.10 -16.60 -11.94
C GLU A 432 5.69 -15.66 -10.80
N LEU A 433 4.50 -15.06 -10.88
CA LEU A 433 3.97 -14.26 -9.78
C LEU A 433 3.80 -15.10 -8.50
N ARG A 434 3.24 -16.30 -8.62
CA ARG A 434 3.06 -17.24 -7.51
C ARG A 434 4.36 -17.55 -6.80
N ASP A 435 5.41 -17.86 -7.56
CA ASP A 435 6.72 -18.20 -7.01
C ASP A 435 7.32 -17.01 -6.27
N THR A 436 7.19 -15.80 -6.79
CA THR A 436 7.60 -14.56 -6.11
C THR A 436 6.82 -14.36 -4.79
N LEU A 437 5.49 -14.62 -4.78
CA LEU A 437 4.69 -14.54 -3.54
C LEU A 437 5.10 -15.60 -2.52
N LEU A 438 5.45 -16.80 -2.96
CA LEU A 438 5.92 -17.89 -2.08
C LEU A 438 7.31 -17.62 -1.54
N GLU A 439 8.19 -17.00 -2.30
CA GLU A 439 9.49 -16.54 -1.83
C GLU A 439 9.33 -15.55 -0.67
N ASP A 440 8.39 -14.60 -0.75
CA ASP A 440 8.08 -13.69 0.35
C ASP A 440 7.53 -14.40 1.60
N MET A 441 7.00 -15.61 1.44
CA MET A 441 6.52 -16.47 2.53
C MET A 441 7.58 -17.44 3.05
N ALA A 442 8.76 -17.52 2.42
CA ALA A 442 9.83 -18.41 2.85
C ALA A 442 10.29 -18.09 4.28
N PRO A 443 10.84 -19.09 5.03
CA PRO A 443 11.26 -18.90 6.42
C PRO A 443 12.26 -17.76 6.64
N ALA A 444 13.15 -17.51 5.68
CA ALA A 444 14.07 -16.39 5.71
C ALA A 444 13.36 -15.02 5.71
N ASN A 445 12.17 -14.94 5.10
CA ASN A 445 11.46 -13.70 4.80
C ASN A 445 10.21 -13.48 5.68
N ALA A 446 9.66 -14.55 6.28
CA ALA A 446 8.41 -14.44 7.03
C ALA A 446 8.36 -15.40 8.23
N TRP A 447 7.59 -15.00 9.25
CA TRP A 447 7.15 -15.89 10.34
C TRP A 447 5.82 -16.54 9.97
N VAL A 448 5.66 -17.81 10.39
CA VAL A 448 4.38 -18.52 10.24
C VAL A 448 3.51 -18.23 11.45
N ILE A 449 2.24 -17.91 11.23
CA ILE A 449 1.27 -17.73 12.30
C ILE A 449 0.55 -19.05 12.53
N ALA A 450 0.70 -19.61 13.74
CA ALA A 450 0.08 -20.87 14.12
C ALA A 450 -0.53 -20.79 15.53
N PRO A 451 -1.42 -21.76 15.88
CA PRO A 451 -1.96 -21.85 17.24
C PRO A 451 -0.83 -21.98 18.27
N ARG A 452 -1.01 -21.36 19.43
CA ARG A 452 -0.10 -21.52 20.55
C ARG A 452 -0.06 -22.97 21.05
N PRO A 453 1.07 -23.41 21.63
CA PRO A 453 1.09 -24.65 22.41
C PRO A 453 -0.02 -24.63 23.45
N ARG A 454 -0.70 -25.75 23.61
CA ARG A 454 -1.95 -25.83 24.39
C ARG A 454 -1.75 -25.42 25.85
N PRO A 455 -2.58 -24.51 26.41
CA PRO A 455 -2.56 -24.20 27.84
C PRO A 455 -3.02 -25.43 28.68
N PRO A 456 -2.70 -25.48 29.98
CA PRO A 456 -3.15 -26.54 30.88
C PRO A 456 -4.68 -26.76 30.83
N ARG A 457 -5.11 -28.00 31.02
CA ARG A 457 -6.50 -28.47 30.83
C ARG A 457 -7.58 -27.68 31.59
N LEU A 458 -7.25 -27.08 32.74
CA LEU A 458 -8.16 -26.35 33.62
C LEU A 458 -8.70 -25.02 33.03
N VAL A 459 -8.01 -24.40 32.09
CA VAL A 459 -8.34 -23.06 31.56
C VAL A 459 -9.05 -23.09 30.19
N ARG A 460 -9.21 -24.27 29.60
CA ARG A 460 -9.65 -24.42 28.20
C ARG A 460 -11.09 -23.92 27.91
N GLY A 461 -12.05 -24.20 28.80
CA GLY A 461 -13.46 -23.87 28.57
C GLY A 461 -13.74 -22.38 28.69
N LEU A 462 -13.22 -21.73 29.71
CA LEU A 462 -13.34 -20.30 29.94
C LEU A 462 -12.63 -19.48 28.84
N ASN A 463 -11.45 -19.94 28.42
CA ASN A 463 -10.65 -19.28 27.37
C ASN A 463 -11.35 -19.30 25.99
N TYR A 464 -12.15 -20.33 25.73
CA TYR A 464 -12.91 -20.41 24.47
C TYR A 464 -14.03 -19.36 24.39
N SER A 465 -14.86 -19.26 25.41
CA SER A 465 -16.04 -18.37 25.42
C SER A 465 -15.65 -16.91 25.55
N LEU A 466 -14.65 -16.61 26.39
CA LEU A 466 -14.15 -15.23 26.57
C LEU A 466 -13.39 -14.75 25.33
N GLY A 467 -12.52 -15.54 24.72
CA GLY A 467 -11.82 -15.18 23.49
C GLY A 467 -12.79 -14.86 22.34
N LYS A 468 -13.91 -15.62 22.24
CA LYS A 468 -14.94 -15.34 21.23
C LYS A 468 -15.75 -14.08 21.54
N ALA A 469 -16.02 -13.80 22.81
CA ALA A 469 -16.69 -12.56 23.23
C ALA A 469 -15.83 -11.31 22.95
N PHE A 470 -14.51 -11.40 23.14
CA PHE A 470 -13.58 -10.30 22.81
C PHE A 470 -13.47 -10.02 21.31
N GLU A 471 -13.68 -11.00 20.42
CA GLU A 471 -13.77 -10.75 18.97
C GLU A 471 -14.94 -9.82 18.57
N TYR A 472 -16.02 -9.78 19.35
CA TYR A 472 -17.19 -8.91 19.10
C TYR A 472 -17.08 -7.52 19.75
N LEU A 473 -16.21 -7.34 20.74
CA LEU A 473 -16.01 -6.03 21.38
C LEU A 473 -15.17 -5.13 20.47
N PRO A 474 -15.47 -3.82 20.37
CA PRO A 474 -14.68 -2.86 19.59
C PRO A 474 -13.34 -2.51 20.26
N ILE A 475 -12.84 -3.35 21.13
CA ILE A 475 -11.60 -3.21 21.89
C ILE A 475 -10.61 -4.25 21.38
N LEU A 476 -9.30 -3.93 21.45
CA LEU A 476 -8.26 -4.90 21.14
C LEU A 476 -8.39 -6.15 22.00
N ASP A 477 -7.88 -7.24 21.42
CA ASP A 477 -7.67 -8.47 22.17
C ASP A 477 -6.58 -8.26 23.23
N VAL A 478 -7.01 -7.74 24.40
CA VAL A 478 -6.17 -7.62 25.60
C VAL A 478 -6.12 -8.90 26.41
N TRP A 479 -6.75 -9.97 25.92
CA TRP A 479 -6.78 -11.26 26.60
C TRP A 479 -5.37 -11.85 26.69
N PRO A 480 -4.86 -12.20 27.88
CA PRO A 480 -3.49 -12.67 28.07
C PRO A 480 -3.20 -14.01 27.38
N TRP A 481 -4.24 -14.76 26.97
CA TRP A 481 -4.12 -16.12 26.42
C TRP A 481 -4.61 -16.14 24.98
N ARG A 482 -3.87 -15.44 24.12
CA ARG A 482 -4.17 -15.33 22.69
C ARG A 482 -4.11 -16.68 22.01
N TYR A 483 -4.93 -16.87 20.98
CA TYR A 483 -5.07 -18.13 20.25
C TYR A 483 -3.82 -18.49 19.44
N ALA A 484 -3.22 -17.51 18.78
CA ALA A 484 -2.11 -17.66 17.85
C ALA A 484 -0.87 -16.91 18.30
N THR A 485 0.27 -17.31 17.79
CA THR A 485 1.57 -16.65 17.97
C THR A 485 2.40 -16.80 16.70
N SER A 486 3.49 -16.05 16.57
CA SER A 486 4.45 -16.21 15.48
C SER A 486 5.39 -17.37 15.78
N TRP A 487 5.71 -18.13 14.74
CA TRP A 487 6.61 -19.27 14.78
C TRP A 487 7.75 -19.08 13.80
N GLU A 488 8.96 -19.43 14.22
CA GLU A 488 10.16 -19.45 13.39
C GLU A 488 10.45 -20.89 12.96
N TYR A 489 10.81 -21.06 11.68
CA TYR A 489 11.31 -22.35 11.19
C TYR A 489 12.71 -22.59 11.74
N THR A 490 12.92 -23.71 12.41
CA THR A 490 14.20 -24.06 13.04
C THR A 490 15.01 -25.10 12.29
N GLY A 491 14.42 -25.71 11.26
CA GLY A 491 15.08 -26.78 10.52
C GLY A 491 15.25 -28.07 11.31
N GLY A 492 16.13 -28.94 10.85
CA GLY A 492 16.47 -30.20 11.47
C GLY A 492 16.36 -31.39 10.51
N PRO A 493 16.83 -32.58 10.88
CA PRO A 493 16.72 -33.76 10.05
C PRO A 493 15.28 -34.13 9.75
N GLY A 494 14.93 -34.22 8.44
CA GLY A 494 13.56 -34.53 8.00
C GLY A 494 12.57 -33.37 8.11
N CYS A 495 13.02 -32.15 8.44
CA CYS A 495 12.22 -30.94 8.46
C CYS A 495 12.25 -30.23 7.12
N ALA A 496 11.07 -29.80 6.68
CA ALA A 496 10.87 -28.86 5.57
C ALA A 496 9.86 -27.78 6.03
N PRO A 497 9.85 -26.59 5.45
CA PRO A 497 8.78 -25.63 5.68
C PRO A 497 7.42 -26.28 5.37
N MET A 498 6.50 -26.26 6.34
CA MET A 498 5.23 -26.96 6.24
C MET A 498 4.06 -26.12 6.73
N SER A 499 2.86 -26.55 6.37
CA SER A 499 1.61 -25.92 6.79
C SER A 499 1.49 -25.88 8.33
N PRO A 500 0.97 -24.80 8.93
CA PRO A 500 0.67 -24.73 10.36
C PRO A 500 -0.38 -25.75 10.82
N PHE A 501 -0.98 -26.46 9.90
CA PHE A 501 -1.96 -27.52 10.14
C PHE A 501 -1.36 -28.93 10.06
N ASP A 502 -0.09 -29.07 9.66
CA ASP A 502 0.61 -30.36 9.69
C ASP A 502 0.82 -30.81 11.14
N PRO A 503 0.54 -32.05 11.50
CA PRO A 503 0.77 -32.58 12.84
C PRO A 503 2.22 -32.44 13.34
N ARG A 504 3.20 -32.46 12.42
CA ARG A 504 4.63 -32.33 12.72
C ARG A 504 5.14 -30.88 12.74
N PHE A 505 4.24 -29.89 12.55
CA PHE A 505 4.63 -28.48 12.47
C PHE A 505 5.49 -28.05 13.66
N ALA A 506 5.11 -28.44 14.89
CA ALA A 506 5.82 -28.08 16.11
C ALA A 506 7.19 -28.77 16.25
N ASP A 507 7.46 -29.82 15.48
CA ASP A 507 8.78 -30.51 15.52
C ASP A 507 9.83 -29.71 14.72
N CYS A 508 9.40 -28.91 13.76
CA CYS A 508 10.24 -28.15 12.83
C CYS A 508 10.17 -26.62 13.04
N HIS A 509 9.32 -26.15 13.95
CA HIS A 509 9.13 -24.73 14.21
C HIS A 509 9.07 -24.45 15.71
N THR A 510 9.61 -23.30 16.13
CA THR A 510 9.54 -22.83 17.53
C THR A 510 8.74 -21.54 17.64
N PRO A 511 7.94 -21.36 18.71
CA PRO A 511 7.21 -20.12 18.93
C PRO A 511 8.17 -19.00 19.35
N VAL A 512 8.11 -17.85 18.65
CA VAL A 512 8.97 -16.67 18.90
C VAL A 512 8.22 -15.49 19.52
N GLY A 513 6.98 -15.71 19.96
CA GLY A 513 6.14 -14.69 20.57
C GLY A 513 5.20 -14.01 19.59
N ASP A 514 4.37 -13.07 20.10
CA ASP A 514 3.30 -12.46 19.30
C ASP A 514 3.80 -11.34 18.38
N PHE A 515 4.87 -10.67 18.80
CA PHE A 515 5.41 -9.49 18.14
C PHE A 515 6.94 -9.55 18.09
N PRO A 516 7.52 -10.50 17.32
CA PRO A 516 8.97 -10.62 17.25
C PRO A 516 9.62 -9.32 16.81
N GLN A 517 10.80 -9.02 17.38
CA GLN A 517 11.65 -7.85 17.06
C GLN A 517 11.06 -6.48 17.40
N VAL A 518 9.86 -6.38 17.94
CA VAL A 518 9.26 -5.09 18.32
C VAL A 518 9.63 -4.74 19.75
N GLU A 519 10.13 -3.51 19.97
CA GLU A 519 10.44 -2.96 21.29
C GLU A 519 9.29 -2.07 21.78
N ILE A 520 8.29 -2.66 22.45
CA ILE A 520 7.20 -1.88 23.06
C ILE A 520 6.81 -2.41 24.43
N PRO A 521 6.81 -1.54 25.46
CA PRO A 521 6.11 -1.83 26.70
C PRO A 521 4.61 -2.01 26.42
N PHE A 522 4.02 -3.06 26.97
CA PHE A 522 2.58 -3.38 26.82
C PHE A 522 1.64 -2.17 27.08
N LYS A 523 2.00 -1.31 28.05
CA LYS A 523 1.29 -0.08 28.37
C LYS A 523 1.26 0.93 27.22
N ALA A 524 2.38 1.11 26.50
CA ALA A 524 2.45 2.03 25.36
C ALA A 524 1.67 1.50 24.16
N MET A 525 1.64 0.19 23.97
CA MET A 525 0.83 -0.48 22.95
C MET A 525 -0.66 -0.23 23.19
N ASN A 526 -1.16 -0.47 24.40
CA ASN A 526 -2.56 -0.23 24.76
C ASN A 526 -2.96 1.24 24.61
N THR A 527 -2.09 2.18 25.02
CA THR A 527 -2.37 3.62 24.87
C THR A 527 -2.51 4.02 23.40
N ARG A 528 -1.62 3.58 22.51
CA ARG A 528 -1.71 3.88 21.08
C ARG A 528 -2.98 3.33 20.45
N ILE A 529 -3.41 2.16 20.86
CA ILE A 529 -4.63 1.51 20.41
C ILE A 529 -5.88 2.27 20.86
N LEU A 530 -5.97 2.59 22.16
CA LEU A 530 -7.07 3.36 22.71
C LEU A 530 -7.15 4.75 22.06
N THR A 531 -6.02 5.38 21.79
CA THR A 531 -5.96 6.68 21.11
C THR A 531 -6.43 6.57 19.66
N ALA A 532 -6.06 5.52 18.95
CA ALA A 532 -6.51 5.30 17.57
C ALA A 532 -8.03 5.08 17.48
N PHE A 533 -8.60 4.30 18.39
CA PHE A 533 -10.05 4.08 18.45
C PHE A 533 -10.80 5.31 18.97
N GLY A 534 -10.27 6.02 19.97
CA GLY A 534 -10.84 7.25 20.51
C GLY A 534 -10.84 8.42 19.51
N ALA A 535 -9.91 8.43 18.55
CA ALA A 535 -9.88 9.39 17.46
C ALA A 535 -10.86 9.07 16.31
N GLY A 536 -11.76 8.09 16.47
CA GLY A 536 -12.75 7.74 15.45
C GLY A 536 -12.17 7.06 14.19
N LEU A 537 -10.94 6.54 14.28
CA LEU A 537 -10.25 5.93 13.12
C LEU A 537 -10.69 4.50 12.84
N ALA A 538 -11.37 3.82 13.76
CA ALA A 538 -11.85 2.45 13.57
C ALA A 538 -12.77 2.25 12.35
N PRO A 539 -13.64 3.21 11.98
CA PRO A 539 -14.41 3.14 10.73
C PRO A 539 -13.60 3.53 9.49
N ILE A 540 -12.40 4.10 9.65
CA ILE A 540 -11.55 4.60 8.58
C ILE A 540 -10.53 3.54 8.14
N LEU A 541 -10.30 2.55 8.99
CA LEU A 541 -9.34 1.45 8.78
C LEU A 541 -9.98 0.25 8.08
#